data_887099fdf1a9b10ca0e80d00e224e9f0
#
_entry.id   887099fdf1a9b10ca0e80d00e224e9f0
#
_cell.length_a   1.000
_cell.length_b   1.000
_cell.length_c   1.000
_cell.angle_alpha   90.00
_cell.angle_beta   90.00
_cell.angle_gamma   90.00
#
_symmetry.space_group_name_H-M   'P 1'
#
loop_
_entity.id
_entity.type
_entity.pdbx_description
1 polymer ?
#
loop_
_entity_poly.entity_id
_entity_poly.type
_entity_poly.pdbx_seq_one_letter_code
_entity_poly.pdbx_strand_id
1 'polypeptide(L)'
;MEQGIEIKLRPLTVNDADFMVALASNPDAAKYLPAMITDRQMMKDWIKGLEPKEHEYIVLLDDTKIGECSLVVSTDHSAEIGFILFPEYWGRGCGTAVVRQLLEKARQMSIGELTAKTNVNNTAAIQLLTKFDFQKQYIGWILALADDGNELSGSQTIAQFKKTM
;
A
#
# COMPACT_ATOMS: atom_id res chain seq x y z
N MET A 1 2.84 -2.86 -29.68
CA MET A 1 2.45 -2.06 -28.49
C MET A 1 1.92 -3.01 -27.43
N GLU A 2 2.62 -3.11 -26.34
CA GLU A 2 2.06 -3.80 -25.19
C GLU A 2 0.86 -2.98 -24.70
N GLN A 3 -0.32 -3.53 -24.83
CA GLN A 3 -1.46 -3.03 -24.08
C GLN A 3 -1.16 -3.28 -22.61
N GLY A 4 -0.85 -2.20 -21.88
CA GLY A 4 -0.63 -2.27 -20.44
C GLY A 4 -1.88 -2.82 -19.74
N ILE A 5 -1.67 -3.53 -18.63
CA ILE A 5 -2.77 -3.99 -17.78
C ILE A 5 -3.54 -2.75 -17.30
N GLU A 6 -4.86 -2.77 -17.50
CA GLU A 6 -5.75 -1.72 -17.03
C GLU A 6 -6.40 -2.14 -15.71
N ILE A 7 -6.21 -1.35 -14.69
CA ILE A 7 -6.85 -1.50 -13.39
C ILE A 7 -7.74 -0.30 -13.09
N LYS A 8 -8.69 -0.49 -12.18
CA LYS A 8 -9.50 0.59 -11.62
C LYS A 8 -9.28 0.69 -10.12
N LEU A 9 -9.28 1.89 -9.59
CA LEU A 9 -9.27 2.18 -8.17
C LEU A 9 -10.66 2.64 -7.75
N ARG A 10 -11.24 1.95 -6.79
CA ARG A 10 -12.53 2.27 -6.20
C ARG A 10 -12.33 2.58 -4.71
N PRO A 11 -12.96 3.63 -4.16
CA PRO A 11 -12.86 3.89 -2.73
C PRO A 11 -13.23 2.66 -1.88
N LEU A 12 -12.44 2.43 -0.84
CA LEU A 12 -12.68 1.37 0.15
C LEU A 12 -13.97 1.68 0.92
N THR A 13 -14.80 0.66 1.12
CA THR A 13 -16.01 0.75 1.93
C THR A 13 -16.04 -0.34 3.01
N VAL A 14 -16.90 -0.17 4.00
CA VAL A 14 -17.06 -1.18 5.06
C VAL A 14 -17.48 -2.55 4.52
N ASN A 15 -18.12 -2.60 3.34
CA ASN A 15 -18.49 -3.84 2.68
C ASN A 15 -17.28 -4.63 2.14
N ASP A 16 -16.12 -4.00 2.09
CA ASP A 16 -14.86 -4.64 1.67
C ASP A 16 -14.10 -5.29 2.84
N ALA A 17 -14.63 -5.23 4.06
CA ALA A 17 -13.91 -5.71 5.25
C ALA A 17 -13.47 -7.17 5.14
N ASP A 18 -14.33 -8.06 4.62
CA ASP A 18 -13.98 -9.48 4.46
C ASP A 18 -12.84 -9.67 3.43
N PHE A 19 -12.86 -8.92 2.35
CA PHE A 19 -11.77 -8.91 1.37
C PHE A 19 -10.46 -8.42 2.00
N MET A 20 -10.51 -7.34 2.78
CA MET A 20 -9.34 -6.77 3.45
C MET A 20 -8.76 -7.74 4.48
N VAL A 21 -9.60 -8.44 5.24
CA VAL A 21 -9.16 -9.49 6.18
C VAL A 21 -8.49 -10.65 5.43
N ALA A 22 -9.06 -11.10 4.32
CA ALA A 22 -8.46 -12.15 3.50
C ALA A 22 -7.08 -11.74 2.95
N LEU A 23 -6.95 -10.51 2.48
CA LEU A 23 -5.68 -9.96 2.00
C LEU A 23 -4.64 -9.86 3.12
N ALA A 24 -5.02 -9.33 4.28
CA ALA A 24 -4.17 -9.22 5.45
C ALA A 24 -3.74 -10.57 6.04
N SER A 25 -4.57 -11.58 5.88
CA SER A 25 -4.33 -12.95 6.38
C SER A 25 -3.54 -13.81 5.39
N ASN A 26 -3.32 -13.35 4.17
CA ASN A 26 -2.51 -14.08 3.20
C ASN A 26 -1.02 -13.93 3.59
N PRO A 27 -0.31 -15.04 3.93
CA PRO A 27 1.04 -14.95 4.46
C PRO A 27 2.06 -14.38 3.47
N ASP A 28 1.89 -14.62 2.18
CA ASP A 28 2.79 -14.09 1.16
C ASP A 28 2.53 -12.60 0.90
N ALA A 29 1.27 -12.19 0.83
CA ALA A 29 0.89 -10.79 0.67
C ALA A 29 1.36 -9.93 1.87
N ALA A 30 1.20 -10.45 3.08
CA ALA A 30 1.54 -9.76 4.33
C ALA A 30 3.02 -9.87 4.74
N LYS A 31 3.82 -10.66 4.03
CA LYS A 31 5.20 -11.03 4.42
C LYS A 31 6.08 -9.83 4.77
N TYR A 32 5.97 -8.73 4.04
CA TYR A 32 6.81 -7.55 4.21
C TYR A 32 6.10 -6.37 4.86
N LEU A 33 4.90 -6.60 5.38
CA LEU A 33 4.10 -5.56 6.04
C LEU A 33 4.23 -5.66 7.55
N PRO A 34 4.09 -4.55 8.27
CA PRO A 34 3.91 -4.58 9.72
C PRO A 34 2.62 -5.32 10.07
N ALA A 35 2.37 -5.52 11.36
CA ALA A 35 1.16 -6.17 11.83
C ALA A 35 -0.09 -5.60 11.15
N MET A 36 -0.93 -6.50 10.60
CA MET A 36 -2.14 -6.14 9.90
C MET A 36 -3.38 -6.55 10.69
N ILE A 37 -4.48 -5.85 10.44
CA ILE A 37 -5.78 -6.16 11.04
C ILE A 37 -6.33 -7.42 10.36
N THR A 38 -6.48 -8.51 11.12
CA THR A 38 -7.02 -9.78 10.64
C THR A 38 -8.38 -10.12 11.27
N ASP A 39 -8.84 -9.32 12.21
CA ASP A 39 -10.18 -9.43 12.79
C ASP A 39 -11.19 -8.61 11.98
N ARG A 40 -12.32 -9.24 11.64
CA ARG A 40 -13.36 -8.63 10.81
C ARG A 40 -13.98 -7.39 11.41
N GLN A 41 -14.27 -7.41 12.71
CA GLN A 41 -14.90 -6.27 13.38
C GLN A 41 -13.92 -5.10 13.51
N MET A 42 -12.68 -5.38 13.88
CA MET A 42 -11.63 -4.37 13.93
C MET A 42 -11.39 -3.75 12.55
N MET A 43 -11.42 -4.55 11.47
CA MET A 43 -11.30 -4.04 10.11
C MET A 43 -12.45 -3.10 9.75
N LYS A 44 -13.68 -3.45 10.08
CA LYS A 44 -14.84 -2.57 9.89
C LYS A 44 -14.71 -1.26 10.64
N ASP A 45 -14.27 -1.33 11.89
CA ASP A 45 -14.11 -0.15 12.75
C ASP A 45 -13.01 0.76 12.21
N TRP A 46 -11.90 0.19 11.73
CA TRP A 46 -10.83 0.94 11.08
C TRP A 46 -11.34 1.64 9.81
N ILE A 47 -12.06 0.94 8.92
CA ILE A 47 -12.59 1.54 7.70
C ILE A 47 -13.55 2.71 8.02
N LYS A 48 -14.41 2.54 9.01
CA LYS A 48 -15.34 3.61 9.45
C LYS A 48 -14.62 4.80 10.07
N GLY A 49 -13.44 4.59 10.65
CA GLY A 49 -12.63 5.63 11.29
C GLY A 49 -11.69 6.38 10.34
N LEU A 50 -11.65 6.03 9.05
CA LEU A 50 -10.79 6.71 8.08
C LEU A 50 -11.08 8.20 8.01
N GLU A 51 -10.04 9.01 8.09
CA GLU A 51 -10.14 10.47 7.98
C GLU A 51 -10.12 10.91 6.50
N PRO A 52 -10.59 12.13 6.17
CA PRO A 52 -10.61 12.62 4.79
C PRO A 52 -9.24 12.67 4.09
N LYS A 53 -8.15 12.73 4.86
CA LYS A 53 -6.77 12.68 4.33
C LYS A 53 -6.29 11.27 3.95
N GLU A 54 -6.99 10.24 4.40
CA GLU A 54 -6.66 8.83 4.20
C GLU A 54 -7.48 8.29 3.02
N HIS A 55 -6.88 8.31 1.84
CA HIS A 55 -7.51 7.80 0.62
C HIS A 55 -7.12 6.34 0.44
N GLU A 56 -8.05 5.46 0.75
CA GLU A 56 -7.90 4.01 0.63
C GLU A 56 -8.74 3.50 -0.54
N TYR A 57 -8.17 2.63 -1.37
CA TYR A 57 -8.81 2.13 -2.58
C TYR A 57 -8.71 0.61 -2.69
N ILE A 58 -9.79 0.01 -3.17
CA ILE A 58 -9.74 -1.36 -3.70
C ILE A 58 -9.20 -1.31 -5.13
N VAL A 59 -8.26 -2.19 -5.42
CA VAL A 59 -7.71 -2.38 -6.78
C VAL A 59 -8.54 -3.44 -7.50
N LEU A 60 -9.08 -3.06 -8.65
CA LEU A 60 -9.90 -3.94 -9.49
C LEU A 60 -9.19 -4.24 -10.81
N LEU A 61 -9.14 -5.50 -11.17
CA LEU A 61 -8.76 -5.99 -12.49
C LEU A 61 -9.95 -6.72 -13.08
N ASP A 62 -10.51 -6.22 -14.18
CA ASP A 62 -11.74 -6.77 -14.80
C ASP A 62 -12.86 -7.01 -13.78
N ASP A 63 -13.13 -6.00 -12.94
CA ASP A 63 -14.11 -6.04 -11.83
C ASP A 63 -13.80 -7.03 -10.69
N THR A 64 -12.68 -7.74 -10.75
CA THR A 64 -12.19 -8.61 -9.68
C THR A 64 -11.32 -7.81 -8.70
N LYS A 65 -11.62 -7.91 -7.41
CA LYS A 65 -10.78 -7.30 -6.36
C LYS A 65 -9.46 -8.06 -6.27
N ILE A 66 -8.35 -7.39 -6.51
CA ILE A 66 -7.01 -8.00 -6.52
C ILE A 66 -6.09 -7.49 -5.42
N GLY A 67 -6.43 -6.40 -4.79
CA GLY A 67 -5.62 -5.80 -3.75
C GLY A 67 -6.20 -4.49 -3.23
N GLU A 68 -5.35 -3.78 -2.51
CA GLU A 68 -5.65 -2.49 -1.91
C GLU A 68 -4.48 -1.54 -2.16
N CYS A 69 -4.75 -0.25 -2.26
CA CYS A 69 -3.71 0.77 -2.27
C CYS A 69 -4.18 2.04 -1.58
N SER A 70 -3.23 2.83 -1.13
CA SER A 70 -3.51 4.04 -0.36
C SER A 70 -2.70 5.25 -0.82
N LEU A 71 -3.29 6.42 -0.59
CA LEU A 71 -2.62 7.70 -0.67
C LEU A 71 -3.05 8.49 0.57
N VAL A 72 -2.12 8.68 1.50
CA VAL A 72 -2.40 9.37 2.77
C VAL A 72 -1.70 10.72 2.76
N VAL A 73 -2.48 11.79 2.79
CA VAL A 73 -1.95 13.16 2.78
C VAL A 73 -1.32 13.48 4.13
N SER A 74 -0.05 13.87 4.10
CA SER A 74 0.72 14.21 5.31
C SER A 74 0.73 15.72 5.58
N THR A 75 0.88 16.52 4.52
CA THR A 75 0.84 17.98 4.53
C THR A 75 0.13 18.48 3.27
N ASP A 76 -0.05 19.78 3.12
CA ASP A 76 -0.68 20.37 1.92
C ASP A 76 0.00 19.97 0.60
N HIS A 77 1.28 19.55 0.65
CA HIS A 77 2.06 19.25 -0.55
C HIS A 77 2.67 17.84 -0.56
N SER A 78 2.48 17.05 0.48
CA SER A 78 3.08 15.72 0.58
C SER A 78 2.09 14.63 0.95
N ALA A 79 2.31 13.43 0.42
CA ALA A 79 1.54 12.25 0.75
C ALA A 79 2.41 11.00 0.77
N GLU A 80 1.94 9.97 1.47
CA GLU A 80 2.54 8.64 1.48
C GLU A 80 1.66 7.70 0.67
N ILE A 81 2.27 6.90 -0.19
CA ILE A 81 1.58 5.85 -0.94
C ILE A 81 1.95 4.47 -0.43
N GLY A 82 1.01 3.55 -0.55
CA GLY A 82 1.20 2.14 -0.25
C GLY A 82 0.31 1.28 -1.14
N PHE A 83 0.67 0.01 -1.28
CA PHE A 83 -0.16 -0.96 -2.00
C PHE A 83 0.18 -2.39 -1.59
N ILE A 84 -0.80 -3.25 -1.68
CA ILE A 84 -0.69 -4.69 -1.43
C ILE A 84 -1.60 -5.42 -2.42
N LEU A 85 -1.08 -6.45 -3.08
CA LEU A 85 -1.81 -7.28 -4.03
C LEU A 85 -1.76 -8.74 -3.61
N PHE A 86 -2.81 -9.49 -3.90
CA PHE A 86 -2.76 -10.95 -3.77
C PHE A 86 -1.63 -11.52 -4.65
N PRO A 87 -0.90 -12.55 -4.17
CA PRO A 87 0.29 -13.09 -4.85
C PRO A 87 0.06 -13.56 -6.29
N GLU A 88 -1.13 -14.08 -6.61
CA GLU A 88 -1.47 -14.51 -7.96
C GLU A 88 -1.45 -13.40 -9.01
N TYR A 89 -1.44 -12.14 -8.58
CA TYR A 89 -1.38 -10.97 -9.47
C TYR A 89 0.00 -10.32 -9.54
N TRP A 90 0.99 -10.90 -8.86
CA TRP A 90 2.37 -10.42 -8.93
C TRP A 90 3.01 -10.77 -10.27
N GLY A 91 3.99 -9.96 -10.69
CA GLY A 91 4.76 -10.20 -11.90
C GLY A 91 3.97 -10.07 -13.20
N ARG A 92 2.78 -9.46 -13.15
CA ARG A 92 1.86 -9.30 -14.30
C ARG A 92 1.66 -7.84 -14.72
N GLY A 93 2.39 -6.91 -14.12
CA GLY A 93 2.26 -5.47 -14.39
C GLY A 93 1.17 -4.76 -13.57
N CYS A 94 0.47 -5.47 -12.68
CA CYS A 94 -0.57 -4.86 -11.84
C CYS A 94 0.01 -3.81 -10.89
N GLY A 95 1.15 -4.07 -10.25
CA GLY A 95 1.82 -3.10 -9.37
C GLY A 95 2.22 -1.82 -10.10
N THR A 96 2.74 -1.96 -11.32
CA THR A 96 3.07 -0.82 -12.20
C THR A 96 1.82 0.03 -12.48
N ALA A 97 0.70 -0.62 -12.81
CA ALA A 97 -0.56 0.06 -13.06
C ALA A 97 -1.08 0.79 -11.80
N VAL A 98 -0.96 0.17 -10.62
CA VAL A 98 -1.32 0.78 -9.33
C VAL A 98 -0.52 2.05 -9.07
N VAL A 99 0.81 1.98 -9.14
CA VAL A 99 1.67 3.15 -8.89
C VAL A 99 1.36 4.26 -9.88
N ARG A 100 1.17 3.94 -11.16
CA ARG A 100 0.81 4.94 -12.18
C ARG A 100 -0.48 5.67 -11.82
N GLN A 101 -1.51 4.95 -11.38
CA GLN A 101 -2.78 5.57 -10.96
C GLN A 101 -2.66 6.38 -9.68
N LEU A 102 -1.85 5.94 -8.70
CA LEU A 102 -1.58 6.72 -7.50
C LEU A 102 -0.85 8.03 -7.82
N LEU A 103 0.11 8.00 -8.75
CA LEU A 103 0.79 9.20 -9.24
C LEU A 103 -0.20 10.17 -9.90
N GLU A 104 -1.13 9.67 -10.70
CA GLU A 104 -2.16 10.51 -11.33
C GLU A 104 -3.09 11.15 -10.29
N LYS A 105 -3.52 10.38 -9.31
CA LYS A 105 -4.32 10.93 -8.20
C LYS A 105 -3.56 12.00 -7.41
N ALA A 106 -2.29 11.78 -7.15
CA ALA A 106 -1.43 12.78 -6.50
C ALA A 106 -1.34 14.09 -7.31
N ARG A 107 -1.21 14.00 -8.63
CA ARG A 107 -1.22 15.18 -9.50
C ARG A 107 -2.56 15.92 -9.43
N GLN A 108 -3.66 15.20 -9.49
CA GLN A 108 -5.02 15.78 -9.39
C GLN A 108 -5.24 16.49 -8.05
N MET A 109 -4.58 16.03 -7.00
CA MET A 109 -4.63 16.61 -5.66
C MET A 109 -3.56 17.69 -5.42
N SER A 110 -2.78 18.04 -6.44
CA SER A 110 -1.66 19.01 -6.35
C SER A 110 -0.60 18.63 -5.32
N ILE A 111 -0.38 17.35 -5.11
CA ILE A 111 0.69 16.82 -4.26
C ILE A 111 2.02 17.00 -4.99
N GLY A 112 2.98 17.65 -4.33
CA GLY A 112 4.31 17.91 -4.90
C GLY A 112 5.38 16.90 -4.51
N GLU A 113 5.11 16.10 -3.47
CA GLU A 113 6.06 15.13 -2.94
C GLU A 113 5.36 13.86 -2.49
N LEU A 114 5.87 12.72 -2.93
CA LEU A 114 5.39 11.42 -2.50
C LEU A 114 6.47 10.66 -1.75
N THR A 115 6.08 9.99 -0.69
CA THR A 115 6.90 9.01 0.02
C THR A 115 6.28 7.62 -0.08
N ALA A 116 7.12 6.60 0.01
CA ALA A 116 6.72 5.21 0.12
C ALA A 116 7.68 4.48 1.04
N LYS A 117 7.16 3.62 1.88
CA LYS A 117 7.95 2.77 2.79
C LYS A 117 7.82 1.32 2.39
N THR A 118 8.91 0.59 2.41
CA THR A 118 8.90 -0.84 2.16
C THR A 118 9.98 -1.55 2.95
N ASN A 119 9.76 -2.83 3.26
CA ASN A 119 10.79 -3.67 3.85
C ASN A 119 11.99 -3.76 2.89
N VAL A 120 13.21 -3.67 3.42
CA VAL A 120 14.45 -3.70 2.60
C VAL A 120 14.63 -5.00 1.83
N ASN A 121 13.96 -6.07 2.23
CA ASN A 121 13.98 -7.37 1.54
C ASN A 121 12.91 -7.49 0.46
N ASN A 122 11.99 -6.52 0.35
CA ASN A 122 10.98 -6.51 -0.70
C ASN A 122 11.56 -5.96 -2.00
N THR A 123 12.35 -6.77 -2.67
CA THR A 123 13.06 -6.39 -3.90
C THR A 123 12.10 -5.94 -5.00
N ALA A 124 10.95 -6.60 -5.15
CA ALA A 124 9.97 -6.26 -6.18
C ALA A 124 9.40 -4.85 -5.98
N ALA A 125 9.07 -4.48 -4.74
CA ALA A 125 8.59 -3.13 -4.44
C ALA A 125 9.67 -2.08 -4.65
N ILE A 126 10.92 -2.36 -4.24
CA ILE A 126 12.05 -1.46 -4.42
C ILE A 126 12.32 -1.21 -5.92
N GLN A 127 12.32 -2.25 -6.73
CA GLN A 127 12.50 -2.13 -8.18
C GLN A 127 11.37 -1.30 -8.80
N LEU A 128 10.14 -1.52 -8.37
CA LEU A 128 8.98 -0.78 -8.86
C LEU A 128 9.06 0.71 -8.50
N LEU A 129 9.38 1.04 -7.26
CA LEU A 129 9.55 2.42 -6.83
C LEU A 129 10.70 3.11 -7.58
N THR A 130 11.83 2.42 -7.76
CA THR A 130 12.98 2.94 -8.51
C THR A 130 12.62 3.21 -9.97
N LYS A 131 11.84 2.33 -10.60
CA LYS A 131 11.33 2.51 -11.97
C LYS A 131 10.52 3.79 -12.15
N PHE A 132 9.81 4.22 -11.10
CA PHE A 132 9.05 5.47 -11.09
C PHE A 132 9.83 6.67 -10.52
N ASP A 133 11.15 6.58 -10.47
CA ASP A 133 12.07 7.64 -10.01
C ASP A 133 11.94 8.00 -8.53
N PHE A 134 11.43 7.09 -7.70
CA PHE A 134 11.55 7.22 -6.26
C PHE A 134 12.99 6.98 -5.84
N GLN A 135 13.52 7.83 -4.97
CA GLN A 135 14.88 7.75 -4.46
C GLN A 135 14.89 7.33 -2.99
N LYS A 136 15.76 6.40 -2.65
CA LYS A 136 15.94 5.98 -1.25
C LYS A 136 16.49 7.16 -0.43
N GLN A 137 15.82 7.47 0.68
CA GLN A 137 16.21 8.55 1.58
C GLN A 137 16.94 8.04 2.81
N TYR A 138 16.39 7.05 3.49
CA TYR A 138 17.00 6.46 4.68
C TYR A 138 16.46 5.05 4.95
N ILE A 139 17.14 4.35 5.84
CA ILE A 139 16.71 3.06 6.37
C ILE A 139 16.41 3.26 7.85
N GLY A 140 15.24 2.81 8.27
CA GLY A 140 14.78 2.86 9.65
C GLY A 140 14.28 1.50 10.12
N TRP A 141 13.81 1.43 11.36
CA TRP A 141 13.27 0.22 11.96
C TRP A 141 11.85 0.46 12.41
N ILE A 142 10.99 -0.53 12.20
CA ILE A 142 9.68 -0.58 12.83
C ILE A 142 9.71 -1.76 13.79
N LEU A 143 9.48 -1.47 15.08
CA LEU A 143 9.22 -2.48 16.09
C LEU A 143 7.73 -2.84 16.01
N ALA A 144 7.42 -4.08 15.67
CA ALA A 144 6.09 -4.61 15.88
C ALA A 144 5.99 -5.04 17.35
N LEU A 145 5.13 -4.38 18.11
CA LEU A 145 4.79 -4.80 19.47
C LEU A 145 3.59 -5.75 19.40
N ALA A 146 3.66 -6.85 20.13
CA ALA A 146 2.49 -7.67 20.39
C ALA A 146 1.47 -6.91 21.24
N ASP A 147 0.20 -7.27 21.17
CA ASP A 147 -0.88 -6.67 21.96
C ASP A 147 -0.63 -6.71 23.48
N ASP A 148 0.25 -7.61 23.94
CA ASP A 148 0.66 -7.74 25.34
C ASP A 148 1.90 -6.89 25.71
N GLY A 149 2.40 -6.06 24.78
CA GLY A 149 3.59 -5.22 24.98
C GLY A 149 4.93 -5.96 24.87
N ASN A 150 4.92 -7.23 24.51
CA ASN A 150 6.14 -7.99 24.24
C ASN A 150 6.61 -7.76 22.79
N GLU A 151 7.92 -7.75 22.59
CA GLU A 151 8.51 -7.71 21.26
C GLU A 151 8.05 -8.91 20.43
N LEU A 152 7.27 -8.66 19.37
CA LEU A 152 7.05 -9.69 18.37
C LEU A 152 8.38 -9.98 17.67
N SER A 153 8.69 -11.26 17.50
CA SER A 153 9.85 -11.71 16.76
C SER A 153 9.81 -11.14 15.34
N GLY A 154 10.57 -10.09 15.10
CA GLY A 154 10.71 -9.50 13.78
C GLY A 154 10.63 -7.98 13.75
N SER A 155 11.68 -7.31 14.21
CA SER A 155 11.93 -5.95 13.78
C SER A 155 12.06 -5.93 12.26
N GLN A 156 11.21 -5.18 11.55
CA GLN A 156 11.35 -5.01 10.12
C GLN A 156 12.25 -3.81 9.84
N THR A 157 13.27 -4.02 9.03
CA THR A 157 14.07 -2.92 8.50
C THR A 157 13.35 -2.32 7.31
N ILE A 158 13.01 -1.05 7.42
CA ILE A 158 12.21 -0.32 6.43
C ILE A 158 13.07 0.71 5.73
N ALA A 159 12.99 0.74 4.40
CA ALA A 159 13.53 1.82 3.59
C ALA A 159 12.42 2.80 3.23
N GLN A 160 12.70 4.09 3.37
CA GLN A 160 11.83 5.16 2.87
C GLN A 160 12.35 5.66 1.54
N PHE A 161 11.43 5.80 0.61
CA PHE A 161 11.63 6.34 -0.73
C PHE A 161 10.85 7.63 -0.90
N LYS A 162 11.37 8.53 -1.73
CA LYS A 162 10.79 9.84 -2.00
C LYS A 162 10.84 10.14 -3.49
N LYS A 163 9.75 10.75 -3.97
CA LYS A 163 9.66 11.28 -5.32
C LYS A 163 9.15 12.73 -5.27
N THR A 164 9.88 13.63 -5.91
CA THR A 164 9.39 14.98 -6.20
C THR A 164 8.59 14.93 -7.50
N MET A 165 7.37 15.43 -7.46
CA MET A 165 6.43 15.43 -8.57
C MET A 165 6.71 16.58 -9.55
#